data_5b349535569f80ceedb5ba85c4ccd1a2
#
_entry.id   5b349535569f80ceedb5ba85c4ccd1a2
#
_cell.length_a   1.000
_cell.length_b   1.000
_cell.length_c   1.000
_cell.angle_alpha   90.00
_cell.angle_beta   90.00
_cell.angle_gamma   90.00
#
_symmetry.space_group_name_H-M   'P 1'
#
loop_
_entity.id
_entity.type
_entity.pdbx_description
1 polymer ?
#
loop_
_entity_poly.entity_id
_entity_poly.type
_entity_poly.pdbx_seq_one_letter_code
_entity_poly.pdbx_strand_id
1 'polypeptide(L)'
;MSDVKQPENTAASTRKYVPFTHSFEDPWAGDSAEDGQTVSLTFRFAKPTKTQLQRLQEKAVKNSGQASRNLLLDIVHPDDKQRFMESMEEYPGIATSFATAIIKGVGISAELGN
;
A
#
# COMPACT_ATOMS: atom_id res chain seq x y z
N MET A 1 6.14 -24.43 -19.86
CA MET A 1 5.84 -24.21 -19.48
C MET A 1 5.69 -24.11 -19.09
N SER A 2 5.71 -23.76 -19.12
CA SER A 2 5.59 -23.34 -18.46
C SER A 2 5.25 -23.16 -18.13
N ASP A 3 5.14 -22.89 -18.13
CA ASP A 3 4.83 -22.50 -17.58
C ASP A 3 4.33 -22.43 -17.17
N VAL A 4 4.17 -22.37 -17.30
CA VAL A 4 3.73 -22.08 -16.72
C VAL A 4 3.22 -22.37 -16.15
N LYS A 5 3.15 -22.23 -16.02
CA LYS A 5 2.70 -22.29 -15.36
C LYS A 5 2.30 -22.30 -14.56
N GLN A 6 2.10 -22.01 -14.35
CA GLN A 6 1.74 -21.78 -13.54
C GLN A 6 1.26 -21.80 -12.81
N PRO A 7 0.86 -21.77 -12.48
CA PRO A 7 0.32 -21.34 -11.79
C PRO A 7 0.07 -21.40 -11.07
N GLU A 8 0.06 -21.45 -10.81
CA GLU A 8 -0.03 -21.23 -10.09
C GLU A 8 0.27 -20.94 -9.41
N ASN A 9 0.58 -21.05 -9.41
CA ASN A 9 1.17 -20.60 -8.83
C ASN A 9 1.17 -20.05 -8.26
N THR A 10 1.37 -20.39 -8.33
CA THR A 10 1.09 -19.35 -7.38
C THR A 10 0.82 -18.01 -8.04
N ALA A 11 -0.25 -17.36 -7.63
CA ALA A 11 -0.59 -16.06 -8.18
C ALA A 11 0.55 -15.05 -7.92
N ALA A 12 1.22 -15.14 -6.76
CA ALA A 12 2.31 -14.22 -6.42
C ALA A 12 3.46 -14.28 -7.42
N SER A 13 3.78 -15.46 -7.94
CA SER A 13 4.91 -15.62 -8.85
C SER A 13 4.64 -15.03 -10.22
N THR A 14 3.37 -14.80 -10.57
CA THR A 14 3.01 -14.25 -11.89
C THR A 14 2.56 -12.80 -11.82
N ARG A 15 2.41 -12.25 -10.62
CA ARG A 15 1.97 -10.87 -10.47
C ARG A 15 3.13 -9.92 -10.65
N LYS A 16 2.84 -8.78 -11.26
CA LYS A 16 3.82 -7.72 -11.38
C LYS A 16 3.73 -6.83 -10.15
N TYR A 17 4.86 -6.66 -9.48
CA TYR A 17 4.95 -5.78 -8.32
C TYR A 17 5.72 -4.54 -8.72
N VAL A 18 5.19 -3.39 -8.36
CA VAL A 18 5.75 -2.09 -8.74
C VAL A 18 6.07 -1.32 -7.47
N PRO A 19 7.24 -0.66 -7.41
CA PRO A 19 7.58 0.11 -6.21
C PRO A 19 6.78 1.41 -6.15
N PHE A 20 6.29 1.71 -4.96
CA PHE A 20 5.65 2.97 -4.64
C PHE A 20 6.43 3.59 -3.50
N THR A 21 6.71 4.89 -3.59
CA THR A 21 7.46 5.62 -2.58
C THR A 21 6.59 6.73 -2.01
N HIS A 22 6.60 6.84 -0.69
CA HIS A 22 5.95 7.94 0.00
C HIS A 22 6.98 8.62 0.89
N SER A 23 7.08 9.94 0.77
CA SER A 23 8.02 10.74 1.55
C SER A 23 7.27 11.78 2.36
N PHE A 24 7.70 11.97 3.59
CA PHE A 24 7.07 12.94 4.48
C PHE A 24 8.07 13.36 5.54
N GLU A 25 7.75 14.44 6.25
CA GLU A 25 8.58 14.93 7.34
C GLU A 25 8.11 14.33 8.65
N ASP A 26 9.06 13.79 9.42
CA ASP A 26 8.79 13.30 10.77
C ASP A 26 9.42 14.28 11.75
N PRO A 27 8.61 15.12 12.42
CA PRO A 27 9.17 16.14 13.30
C PRO A 27 9.77 15.54 14.58
N TRP A 28 9.46 14.30 14.88
CA TRP A 28 9.97 13.65 16.10
C TRP A 28 11.23 12.83 15.87
N ALA A 29 11.67 12.68 14.61
CA ALA A 29 12.78 11.80 14.28
C ALA A 29 14.14 12.47 14.45
N GLY A 30 14.21 13.79 14.54
CA GLY A 30 15.48 14.50 14.68
C GLY A 30 15.93 14.57 16.13
N ASP A 31 17.17 15.06 16.31
CA ASP A 31 17.73 15.22 17.65
C ASP A 31 17.14 16.39 18.41
N SER A 32 16.50 17.32 17.72
CA SER A 32 15.83 18.44 18.36
C SER A 32 14.51 18.70 17.65
N ALA A 33 13.65 19.52 18.29
CA ALA A 33 12.33 19.81 17.74
C ALA A 33 12.41 20.51 16.39
N GLU A 34 13.56 21.12 16.07
CA GLU A 34 13.73 21.85 14.83
C GLU A 34 14.31 20.99 13.71
N ASP A 35 14.75 19.78 14.04
CA ASP A 35 15.51 18.95 13.13
C ASP A 35 14.73 17.75 12.61
N GLY A 36 13.43 17.94 12.39
CA GLY A 36 12.65 16.86 11.81
C GLY A 36 13.37 16.26 10.61
N GLN A 37 13.14 14.98 10.36
CA GLN A 37 13.80 14.28 9.27
C GLN A 37 12.81 13.89 8.21
N THR A 38 13.28 13.93 6.96
CA THR A 38 12.50 13.40 5.85
C THR A 38 12.57 11.89 5.90
N VAL A 39 11.41 11.25 5.91
CA VAL A 39 11.28 9.80 5.85
C VAL A 39 10.80 9.43 4.47
N SER A 40 11.49 8.47 3.83
CA SER A 40 11.07 7.96 2.52
C SER A 40 10.91 6.46 2.64
N LEU A 41 9.72 5.98 2.35
CA LEU A 41 9.39 4.57 2.46
C LEU A 41 9.00 4.05 1.08
N THR A 42 9.58 2.93 0.69
CA THR A 42 9.30 2.29 -0.60
C THR A 42 8.90 0.85 -0.36
N PHE A 43 7.78 0.47 -0.94
CA PHE A 43 7.28 -0.90 -0.90
C PHE A 43 6.74 -1.26 -2.26
N ARG A 44 6.78 -2.55 -2.58
CA ARG A 44 6.30 -3.04 -3.87
C ARG A 44 4.88 -3.56 -3.71
N PHE A 45 4.01 -3.16 -4.63
CA PHE A 45 2.60 -3.55 -4.60
C PHE A 45 2.17 -4.06 -5.95
N ALA A 46 1.30 -5.07 -5.94
CA ALA A 46 0.66 -5.56 -7.14
C ALA A 46 -0.58 -4.71 -7.44
N LYS A 47 -0.99 -4.71 -8.70
CA LYS A 47 -2.22 -4.02 -9.10
C LYS A 47 -3.41 -4.71 -8.42
N PRO A 48 -4.26 -3.97 -7.72
CA PRO A 48 -5.44 -4.58 -7.10
C PRO A 48 -6.44 -5.03 -8.15
N THR A 49 -7.17 -6.09 -7.81
CA THR A 49 -8.22 -6.60 -8.66
C THR A 49 -9.52 -5.81 -8.43
N LYS A 50 -10.46 -5.98 -9.36
CA LYS A 50 -11.77 -5.35 -9.23
C LYS A 50 -12.43 -5.76 -7.91
N THR A 51 -12.34 -7.04 -7.53
CA THR A 51 -12.92 -7.52 -6.30
C THR A 51 -12.28 -6.86 -5.08
N GLN A 52 -10.97 -6.70 -5.10
CA GLN A 52 -10.26 -6.04 -3.99
C GLN A 52 -10.69 -4.58 -3.87
N LEU A 53 -10.86 -3.90 -5.01
CA LEU A 53 -11.31 -2.50 -5.00
C LEU A 53 -12.74 -2.38 -4.48
N GLN A 54 -13.61 -3.31 -4.83
CA GLN A 54 -14.98 -3.31 -4.30
C GLN A 54 -15.00 -3.49 -2.79
N ARG A 55 -14.17 -4.41 -2.28
CA ARG A 55 -14.07 -4.62 -0.83
C ARG A 55 -13.56 -3.36 -0.14
N LEU A 56 -12.59 -2.69 -0.75
CA LEU A 56 -12.08 -1.44 -0.22
C LEU A 56 -13.22 -0.43 -0.07
N GLN A 57 -14.01 -0.25 -1.12
CA GLN A 57 -15.09 0.72 -1.11
C GLN A 57 -16.16 0.39 -0.07
N GLU A 58 -16.53 -0.89 0.03
CA GLU A 58 -17.53 -1.32 0.99
C GLU A 58 -17.06 -1.13 2.42
N LYS A 59 -15.82 -1.53 2.70
CA LYS A 59 -15.27 -1.41 4.04
C LYS A 59 -15.01 0.05 4.42
N ALA A 60 -14.64 0.86 3.44
CA ALA A 60 -14.31 2.26 3.69
C ALA A 60 -15.50 3.07 4.22
N VAL A 61 -16.71 2.66 3.90
CA VAL A 61 -17.91 3.30 4.43
C VAL A 61 -17.92 3.26 5.95
N LYS A 62 -17.43 2.16 6.53
CA LYS A 62 -17.42 1.98 7.97
C LYS A 62 -16.11 2.40 8.60
N ASN A 63 -14.99 2.09 7.95
CA ASN A 63 -13.68 2.36 8.51
C ASN A 63 -12.67 2.46 7.37
N SER A 64 -12.42 3.68 6.91
CA SER A 64 -11.55 3.91 5.76
C SER A 64 -10.10 3.53 6.05
N GLY A 65 -9.64 3.77 7.26
CA GLY A 65 -8.26 3.40 7.62
C GLY A 65 -8.05 1.89 7.57
N GLN A 66 -8.98 1.14 8.13
CA GLN A 66 -8.87 -0.32 8.12
C GLN A 66 -9.02 -0.86 6.70
N ALA A 67 -9.89 -0.26 5.90
CA ALA A 67 -10.07 -0.67 4.51
C ALA A 67 -8.78 -0.51 3.72
N SER A 68 -8.09 0.63 3.90
CA SER A 68 -6.81 0.87 3.24
C SER A 68 -5.77 -0.15 3.66
N ARG A 69 -5.64 -0.41 4.97
CA ARG A 69 -4.69 -1.41 5.48
C ARG A 69 -4.95 -2.79 4.88
N ASN A 70 -6.22 -3.19 4.86
CA ASN A 70 -6.58 -4.51 4.33
C ASN A 70 -6.20 -4.65 2.87
N LEU A 71 -6.51 -3.63 2.07
CA LEU A 71 -6.14 -3.67 0.65
C LEU A 71 -4.63 -3.80 0.49
N LEU A 72 -3.88 -2.96 1.19
CA LEU A 72 -2.42 -2.94 1.02
C LEU A 72 -1.79 -4.25 1.46
N LEU A 73 -2.27 -4.85 2.55
CA LEU A 73 -1.74 -6.13 3.00
C LEU A 73 -2.02 -7.25 2.01
N ASP A 74 -3.11 -7.13 1.25
CA ASP A 74 -3.45 -8.12 0.22
C ASP A 74 -2.54 -8.03 -1.00
N ILE A 75 -1.99 -6.86 -1.29
CA ILE A 75 -1.27 -6.63 -2.56
C ILE A 75 0.20 -6.31 -2.38
N VAL A 76 0.68 -6.13 -1.15
CA VAL A 76 2.10 -5.87 -0.93
C VAL A 76 2.92 -7.12 -1.26
N HIS A 77 4.12 -6.90 -1.81
CA HIS A 77 5.03 -8.01 -2.11
C HIS A 77 5.34 -8.78 -0.82
N PRO A 78 5.32 -10.10 -0.86
CA PRO A 78 5.56 -10.90 0.36
C PRO A 78 6.85 -10.55 1.09
N ASP A 79 7.91 -10.24 0.35
CA ASP A 79 9.19 -9.89 0.95
C ASP A 79 9.17 -8.54 1.66
N ASP A 80 8.21 -7.68 1.31
CA ASP A 80 8.11 -6.35 1.92
C ASP A 80 7.06 -6.31 3.03
N LYS A 81 6.26 -7.37 3.17
CA LYS A 81 5.07 -7.33 4.01
C LYS A 81 5.39 -7.04 5.48
N GLN A 82 6.38 -7.72 6.03
CA GLN A 82 6.74 -7.53 7.44
C GLN A 82 7.21 -6.10 7.68
N ARG A 83 8.09 -5.60 6.82
CA ARG A 83 8.62 -4.24 6.94
C ARG A 83 7.49 -3.22 6.79
N PHE A 84 6.55 -3.48 5.88
CA PHE A 84 5.41 -2.60 5.69
C PHE A 84 4.51 -2.57 6.94
N MET A 85 4.25 -3.73 7.53
CA MET A 85 3.45 -3.79 8.75
C MET A 85 4.10 -3.00 9.88
N GLU A 86 5.42 -3.15 10.03
CA GLU A 86 6.16 -2.41 11.05
C GLU A 86 6.12 -0.92 10.81
N SER A 87 6.23 -0.51 9.54
CA SER A 87 6.16 0.91 9.18
C SER A 87 4.79 1.49 9.47
N MET A 88 3.72 0.72 9.25
CA MET A 88 2.36 1.19 9.57
C MET A 88 2.15 1.32 11.08
N GLU A 89 2.86 0.53 11.89
CA GLU A 89 2.79 0.69 13.35
C GLU A 89 3.43 2.01 13.78
N GLU A 90 4.54 2.36 13.14
CA GLU A 90 5.24 3.60 13.47
C GLU A 90 4.57 4.83 12.87
N TYR A 91 4.06 4.70 11.64
CA TYR A 91 3.46 5.80 10.89
C TYR A 91 2.09 5.37 10.37
N PRO A 92 1.06 5.44 11.21
CA PRO A 92 -0.27 4.92 10.82
C PRO A 92 -0.86 5.59 9.57
N GLY A 93 -0.48 6.83 9.31
CA GLY A 93 -1.03 7.56 8.16
C GLY A 93 -0.55 7.06 6.80
N ILE A 94 0.52 6.26 6.76
CA ILE A 94 1.05 5.84 5.47
C ILE A 94 0.11 4.91 4.72
N ALA A 95 -0.76 4.18 5.43
CA ALA A 95 -1.72 3.31 4.76
C ALA A 95 -2.60 4.11 3.82
N THR A 96 -3.12 5.24 4.27
CA THR A 96 -3.95 6.09 3.42
C THR A 96 -3.16 6.63 2.23
N SER A 97 -1.92 7.05 2.47
CA SER A 97 -1.10 7.62 1.40
C SER A 97 -0.79 6.60 0.31
N PHE A 98 -0.38 5.40 0.70
CA PHE A 98 -0.10 4.36 -0.29
C PHE A 98 -1.37 3.90 -1.00
N ALA A 99 -2.48 3.77 -0.27
CA ALA A 99 -3.74 3.37 -0.90
C ALA A 99 -4.18 4.40 -1.94
N THR A 100 -4.04 5.69 -1.63
CA THR A 100 -4.40 6.76 -2.57
C THR A 100 -3.56 6.66 -3.84
N ALA A 101 -2.24 6.44 -3.70
CA ALA A 101 -1.36 6.33 -4.85
C ALA A 101 -1.74 5.13 -5.73
N ILE A 102 -2.07 4.01 -5.10
CA ILE A 102 -2.43 2.80 -5.83
C ILE A 102 -3.76 2.98 -6.55
N ILE A 103 -4.73 3.61 -5.89
CA ILE A 103 -6.03 3.88 -6.49
C ILE A 103 -5.88 4.76 -7.72
N LYS A 104 -5.02 5.77 -7.65
CA LYS A 104 -4.72 6.59 -8.82
C LYS A 104 -4.08 5.76 -9.93
N GLY A 105 -3.25 4.81 -9.56
CA GLY A 105 -2.56 3.96 -10.52
C GLY A 105 -3.48 3.06 -11.33
N VAL A 106 -4.68 2.79 -10.81
CA VAL A 106 -5.66 2.00 -11.56
C VAL A 106 -6.69 2.89 -12.26
N GLY A 107 -6.44 4.20 -12.31
CA GLY A 107 -7.28 5.10 -13.09
C GLY A 107 -8.41 5.75 -12.34
N ILE A 108 -8.48 5.58 -11.02
CA ILE A 108 -9.54 6.18 -10.23
C ILE A 108 -9.07 7.54 -9.73
N SER A 109 -9.97 8.52 -9.79
CA SER A 109 -9.68 9.87 -9.32
C SER A 109 -9.39 9.89 -7.82
N ALA A 110 -8.49 10.80 -7.41
CA ALA A 110 -8.20 10.99 -6.00
C ALA A 110 -9.40 11.51 -5.23
N GLU A 111 -10.38 12.10 -5.91
CA GLU A 111 -11.62 12.55 -5.30
C GLU A 111 -12.67 11.46 -5.23
N LEU A 112 -12.26 10.22 -5.37
CA LEU A 112 -13.19 9.12 -5.26
C LEU A 112 -13.98 9.24 -3.97
N GLY A 113 -15.29 9.13 -4.09
CA GLY A 113 -16.14 9.28 -2.94
C GLY A 113 -16.82 10.63 -2.88
N ASN A 114 -16.41 11.55 -3.71
CA ASN A 114 -17.08 12.85 -3.80
C ASN A 114 -18.30 12.80 -4.67
#